data_e5670e345e2ecc13dba5c8256a667b97
#
_entry.id   e5670e345e2ecc13dba5c8256a667b97
#
_cell.length_a   1.000
_cell.length_b   1.000
_cell.length_c   1.000
_cell.angle_alpha   90.00
_cell.angle_beta   90.00
_cell.angle_gamma   90.00
#
_symmetry.space_group_name_H-M   'P 1'
#
loop_
_entity.id
_entity.type
_entity.pdbx_description
1 polymer ?
#
loop_
_entity_poly.entity_id
_entity_poly.type
_entity_poly.pdbx_seq_one_letter_code
_entity_poly.pdbx_strand_id
1 'polypeptide(L)'
;MSSIDSFFESVELPSISEVARALIQSLKDPDGSISEVRDLITRDPALSAKLLRLANSAQFGLPRGVSTVDTAIAMVGMNQLRSLALGACLSGAFPSTPGLDKTVFWRTSMACAGYAQWLAEPLKIDEQVAWLTGMMLRLGELLIAQAEPRTLQEIEKLPCIPGVRWQREKRLVGFTEGQITAELARRWNFPMQMVQALQRSADPLAEQAFSRLGAVLHLAGLLAETPDASAQSIDNLPAEVLAVLELDTAWMMETFPLASEFVDVS
;
A
#
# COMPACT_ATOMS: atom_id res chain seq x y z
N MET A 1 -10.79 -12.47 -23.54
CA MET A 1 -10.31 -11.73 -22.34
C MET A 1 -10.99 -12.39 -21.14
N SER A 2 -10.22 -12.97 -20.21
CA SER A 2 -10.77 -13.47 -18.95
C SER A 2 -11.36 -12.30 -18.16
N SER A 3 -12.52 -12.47 -17.55
CA SER A 3 -13.06 -11.47 -16.64
C SER A 3 -12.23 -11.49 -15.34
N ILE A 4 -12.22 -10.40 -14.59
CA ILE A 4 -11.53 -10.37 -13.29
C ILE A 4 -12.14 -11.39 -12.33
N ASP A 5 -13.43 -11.67 -12.46
CA ASP A 5 -14.11 -12.71 -11.68
C ASP A 5 -13.55 -14.11 -12.00
N SER A 6 -13.28 -14.42 -13.28
CA SER A 6 -12.64 -15.70 -13.66
C SER A 6 -11.24 -15.84 -13.07
N PHE A 7 -10.47 -14.73 -12.97
CA PHE A 7 -9.17 -14.75 -12.27
C PHE A 7 -9.36 -15.11 -10.80
N PHE A 8 -10.33 -14.49 -10.14
CA PHE A 8 -10.61 -14.74 -8.72
C PHE A 8 -11.23 -16.11 -8.42
N GLU A 9 -11.80 -16.81 -9.41
CA GLU A 9 -12.22 -18.20 -9.29
C GLU A 9 -11.02 -19.17 -9.29
N SER A 10 -9.88 -18.76 -9.87
CA SER A 10 -8.67 -19.58 -9.97
C SER A 10 -7.73 -19.46 -8.78
N VAL A 11 -7.97 -18.54 -7.85
CA VAL A 11 -7.12 -18.28 -6.69
C VAL A 11 -7.86 -18.53 -5.38
N GLU A 12 -7.13 -19.04 -4.38
CA GLU A 12 -7.64 -19.11 -3.02
C GLU A 12 -7.47 -17.75 -2.34
N LEU A 13 -8.61 -17.11 -2.04
CA LEU A 13 -8.58 -15.81 -1.40
C LEU A 13 -8.04 -15.93 0.03
N PRO A 14 -7.05 -15.10 0.41
CA PRO A 14 -6.58 -15.10 1.78
C PRO A 14 -7.70 -14.65 2.72
N SER A 15 -7.87 -15.41 3.80
CA SER A 15 -8.82 -15.06 4.85
C SER A 15 -8.24 -13.97 5.73
N ILE A 16 -9.00 -12.88 5.92
CA ILE A 16 -8.65 -11.85 6.90
C ILE A 16 -9.28 -12.17 8.26
N SER A 17 -8.56 -11.85 9.33
CA SER A 17 -9.03 -12.05 10.70
C SER A 17 -10.29 -11.22 11.00
N GLU A 18 -11.03 -11.59 12.05
CA GLU A 18 -12.16 -10.78 12.53
C GLU A 18 -11.72 -9.37 12.95
N VAL A 19 -10.54 -9.26 13.55
CA VAL A 19 -9.93 -7.97 13.91
C VAL A 19 -9.69 -7.14 12.66
N ALA A 20 -9.12 -7.71 11.59
CA ALA A 20 -8.92 -6.99 10.34
C ALA A 20 -10.24 -6.50 9.74
N ARG A 21 -11.29 -7.33 9.73
CA ARG A 21 -12.63 -6.92 9.26
C ARG A 21 -13.21 -5.77 10.07
N ALA A 22 -13.10 -5.81 11.38
CA ALA A 22 -13.58 -4.75 12.25
C ALA A 22 -12.79 -3.45 12.03
N LEU A 23 -11.45 -3.54 11.86
CA LEU A 23 -10.62 -2.38 11.53
C LEU A 23 -10.95 -1.78 10.16
N ILE A 24 -11.23 -2.61 9.14
CA ILE A 24 -11.70 -2.13 7.83
C ILE A 24 -13.03 -1.39 7.96
N GLN A 25 -13.95 -1.94 8.74
CA GLN A 25 -15.23 -1.29 8.98
C GLN A 25 -15.07 0.07 9.67
N SER A 26 -14.14 0.19 10.61
CA SER A 26 -13.84 1.46 11.30
C SER A 26 -13.26 2.55 10.37
N LEU A 27 -12.72 2.20 9.19
CA LEU A 27 -12.30 3.18 8.20
C LEU A 27 -13.47 3.94 7.54
N LYS A 28 -14.68 3.39 7.63
CA LYS A 28 -15.89 4.00 7.08
C LYS A 28 -16.57 4.97 8.07
N ASP A 29 -16.18 4.91 9.32
CA ASP A 29 -16.67 5.76 10.38
C ASP A 29 -15.48 6.45 11.07
N PRO A 30 -15.07 7.65 10.58
CA PRO A 30 -13.96 8.39 11.15
C PRO A 30 -14.18 8.82 12.61
N ASP A 31 -15.43 8.99 12.99
CA ASP A 31 -15.85 9.37 14.36
C ASP A 31 -16.09 8.16 15.27
N GLY A 32 -15.89 6.94 14.72
CA GLY A 32 -16.03 5.68 15.44
C GLY A 32 -15.13 5.62 16.66
N SER A 33 -15.59 4.91 17.68
CA SER A 33 -14.97 4.88 19.01
C SER A 33 -13.49 4.46 18.96
N ILE A 34 -12.61 5.40 19.33
CA ILE A 34 -11.18 5.14 19.56
C ILE A 34 -10.98 3.94 20.49
N SER A 35 -11.84 3.80 21.50
CA SER A 35 -11.80 2.69 22.44
C SER A 35 -12.08 1.34 21.78
N GLU A 36 -12.96 1.27 20.78
CA GLU A 36 -13.27 0.01 20.09
C GLU A 36 -12.06 -0.47 19.27
N VAL A 37 -11.42 0.43 18.53
CA VAL A 37 -10.20 0.10 17.74
C VAL A 37 -9.07 -0.35 18.67
N ARG A 38 -8.85 0.37 19.77
CA ARG A 38 -7.86 -0.01 20.79
C ARG A 38 -8.15 -1.41 21.35
N ASP A 39 -9.40 -1.66 21.74
CA ASP A 39 -9.82 -2.92 22.35
C ASP A 39 -9.67 -4.10 21.36
N LEU A 40 -10.00 -3.88 20.08
CA LEU A 40 -9.77 -4.86 19.02
C LEU A 40 -8.28 -5.24 18.89
N ILE A 41 -7.39 -4.25 18.87
CA ILE A 41 -5.94 -4.46 18.77
C ILE A 41 -5.44 -5.18 20.03
N THR A 42 -5.85 -4.74 21.21
CA THR A 42 -5.35 -5.28 22.48
C THR A 42 -5.80 -6.72 22.75
N ARG A 43 -6.93 -7.16 22.18
CA ARG A 43 -7.42 -8.54 22.27
C ARG A 43 -6.58 -9.55 21.49
N ASP A 44 -5.75 -9.10 20.54
CA ASP A 44 -4.85 -9.94 19.76
C ASP A 44 -3.39 -9.65 20.16
N PRO A 45 -2.77 -10.49 21.02
CA PRO A 45 -1.40 -10.28 21.45
C PRO A 45 -0.37 -10.34 20.30
N ALA A 46 -0.62 -11.14 19.26
CA ALA A 46 0.27 -11.26 18.11
C ALA A 46 0.22 -9.99 17.25
N LEU A 47 -0.98 -9.45 17.04
CA LEU A 47 -1.17 -8.16 16.36
C LEU A 47 -0.55 -7.02 17.18
N SER A 48 -0.81 -6.98 18.49
CA SER A 48 -0.21 -5.98 19.40
C SER A 48 1.32 -5.98 19.31
N ALA A 49 1.95 -7.16 19.33
CA ALA A 49 3.41 -7.29 19.24
C ALA A 49 3.94 -6.83 17.88
N LYS A 50 3.27 -7.17 16.78
CA LYS A 50 3.64 -6.69 15.43
C LYS A 50 3.50 -5.17 15.32
N LEU A 51 2.40 -4.63 15.83
CA LEU A 51 2.11 -3.20 15.83
C LEU A 51 3.16 -2.42 16.61
N LEU A 52 3.51 -2.88 17.80
CA LEU A 52 4.54 -2.23 18.63
C LEU A 52 5.91 -2.26 17.95
N ARG A 53 6.26 -3.34 17.22
CA ARG A 53 7.48 -3.35 16.40
C ARG A 53 7.43 -2.31 15.30
N LEU A 54 6.32 -2.21 14.57
CA LEU A 54 6.14 -1.20 13.53
C LEU A 54 6.22 0.22 14.11
N ALA A 55 5.53 0.48 15.22
CA ALA A 55 5.56 1.78 15.90
C ALA A 55 6.98 2.15 16.40
N ASN A 56 7.79 1.17 16.76
CA ASN A 56 9.17 1.37 17.19
C ASN A 56 10.18 1.41 16.04
N SER A 57 9.75 1.28 14.79
CA SER A 57 10.65 1.39 13.64
C SER A 57 11.16 2.83 13.47
N ALA A 58 12.28 2.97 12.75
CA ALA A 58 12.92 4.27 12.52
C ALA A 58 11.98 5.29 11.84
N GLN A 59 10.99 4.80 11.09
CA GLN A 59 9.97 5.61 10.42
C GLN A 59 9.24 6.59 11.36
N PHE A 60 9.02 6.21 12.63
CA PHE A 60 8.28 7.04 13.57
C PHE A 60 9.19 7.86 14.50
N GLY A 61 10.51 7.68 14.42
CA GLY A 61 11.50 8.50 15.14
C GLY A 61 11.25 8.63 16.64
N LEU A 62 10.59 7.64 17.26
CA LEU A 62 10.17 7.74 18.65
C LEU A 62 11.39 7.67 19.59
N PRO A 63 11.60 8.68 20.46
CA PRO A 63 12.80 8.77 21.29
C PRO A 63 12.89 7.71 22.39
N ARG A 64 11.79 6.96 22.64
CA ARG A 64 11.70 5.87 23.62
C ARG A 64 10.87 4.74 23.05
N GLY A 65 11.30 3.50 23.27
CA GLY A 65 10.54 2.33 22.85
C GLY A 65 9.13 2.33 23.41
N VAL A 66 8.17 2.14 22.52
CA VAL A 66 6.74 2.01 22.84
C VAL A 66 6.49 0.57 23.25
N SER A 67 5.97 0.36 24.46
CA SER A 67 5.75 -0.97 25.03
C SER A 67 4.28 -1.36 25.17
N THR A 68 3.35 -0.40 24.99
CA THR A 68 1.91 -0.64 25.09
C THR A 68 1.15 0.02 23.94
N VAL A 69 -0.02 -0.54 23.62
CA VAL A 69 -0.92 0.02 22.60
C VAL A 69 -1.37 1.43 22.98
N ASP A 70 -1.66 1.69 24.27
CA ASP A 70 -2.05 3.03 24.75
C ASP A 70 -0.93 4.05 24.56
N THR A 71 0.32 3.67 24.82
CA THR A 71 1.48 4.53 24.55
C THR A 71 1.66 4.78 23.07
N ALA A 72 1.45 3.77 22.23
CA ALA A 72 1.48 3.91 20.78
C ALA A 72 0.42 4.92 20.29
N ILE A 73 -0.82 4.79 20.78
CA ILE A 73 -1.91 5.74 20.47
C ILE A 73 -1.54 7.18 20.84
N ALA A 74 -0.97 7.37 22.03
CA ALA A 74 -0.61 8.70 22.51
C ALA A 74 0.52 9.34 21.67
N MET A 75 1.41 8.53 21.09
CA MET A 75 2.59 9.02 20.36
C MET A 75 2.34 9.18 18.87
N VAL A 76 1.71 8.20 18.23
CA VAL A 76 1.52 8.20 16.76
C VAL A 76 0.08 8.57 16.36
N GLY A 77 -0.84 8.60 17.30
CA GLY A 77 -2.26 8.85 17.05
C GLY A 77 -3.03 7.61 16.61
N MET A 78 -4.36 7.65 16.81
CA MET A 78 -5.25 6.52 16.56
C MET A 78 -5.34 6.14 15.08
N ASN A 79 -5.43 7.12 14.18
CA ASN A 79 -5.58 6.85 12.76
C ASN A 79 -4.36 6.12 12.20
N GLN A 80 -3.17 6.55 12.58
CA GLN A 80 -1.92 5.90 12.19
C GLN A 80 -1.81 4.49 12.78
N LEU A 81 -2.16 4.33 14.06
CA LEU A 81 -2.16 3.02 14.68
C LEU A 81 -3.12 2.05 13.99
N ARG A 82 -4.31 2.51 13.60
CA ARG A 82 -5.30 1.72 12.85
C ARG A 82 -4.74 1.26 11.51
N SER A 83 -4.10 2.15 10.76
CA SER A 83 -3.47 1.81 9.46
C SER A 83 -2.34 0.80 9.62
N LEU A 84 -1.49 0.96 10.64
CA LEU A 84 -0.44 0.01 10.98
C LEU A 84 -0.99 -1.37 11.37
N ALA A 85 -2.05 -1.39 12.19
CA ALA A 85 -2.69 -2.64 12.59
C ALA A 85 -3.29 -3.38 11.38
N LEU A 86 -3.94 -2.66 10.48
CA LEU A 86 -4.43 -3.23 9.21
C LEU A 86 -3.28 -3.76 8.37
N GLY A 87 -2.20 -2.99 8.20
CA GLY A 87 -1.00 -3.44 7.50
C GLY A 87 -0.43 -4.74 8.06
N ALA A 88 -0.35 -4.83 9.39
CA ALA A 88 0.12 -6.04 10.08
C ALA A 88 -0.82 -7.25 9.85
N CYS A 89 -2.14 -7.03 9.86
CA CYS A 89 -3.13 -8.07 9.55
C CYS A 89 -3.00 -8.55 8.09
N LEU A 90 -2.90 -7.62 7.15
CA LEU A 90 -2.81 -7.92 5.72
C LEU A 90 -1.52 -8.69 5.41
N SER A 91 -0.38 -8.26 5.96
CA SER A 91 0.89 -8.98 5.78
C SER A 91 0.86 -10.39 6.35
N GLY A 92 0.06 -10.64 7.39
CA GLY A 92 -0.12 -11.95 7.98
C GLY A 92 -1.10 -12.86 7.23
N ALA A 93 -1.97 -12.29 6.40
CA ALA A 93 -2.99 -13.03 5.67
C ALA A 93 -2.42 -13.82 4.46
N PHE A 94 -1.25 -13.40 3.94
CA PHE A 94 -0.65 -14.06 2.77
C PHE A 94 0.42 -15.07 3.19
N PRO A 95 0.29 -16.34 2.77
CA PRO A 95 1.31 -17.35 2.99
C PRO A 95 2.57 -17.05 2.17
N SER A 96 3.63 -17.82 2.43
CA SER A 96 4.84 -17.73 1.62
C SER A 96 4.54 -18.19 0.19
N THR A 97 4.86 -17.36 -0.79
CA THR A 97 4.59 -17.65 -2.20
C THR A 97 5.91 -18.09 -2.88
N PRO A 98 5.97 -19.30 -3.47
CA PRO A 98 7.16 -19.74 -4.17
C PRO A 98 7.54 -18.80 -5.32
N GLY A 99 8.83 -18.45 -5.42
CA GLY A 99 9.34 -17.61 -6.51
C GLY A 99 9.26 -16.10 -6.24
N LEU A 100 8.71 -15.69 -5.10
CA LEU A 100 8.66 -14.29 -4.68
C LEU A 100 9.53 -14.07 -3.45
N ASP A 101 10.45 -13.11 -3.51
CA ASP A 101 11.21 -12.67 -2.34
C ASP A 101 10.30 -11.82 -1.44
N LYS A 102 9.83 -12.43 -0.35
CA LYS A 102 8.91 -11.79 0.58
C LYS A 102 9.50 -10.54 1.23
N THR A 103 10.80 -10.51 1.45
CA THR A 103 11.49 -9.35 2.06
C THR A 103 11.49 -8.18 1.09
N VAL A 104 11.85 -8.43 -0.17
CA VAL A 104 11.83 -7.39 -1.22
C VAL A 104 10.41 -6.91 -1.45
N PHE A 105 9.43 -7.81 -1.55
CA PHE A 105 8.03 -7.48 -1.73
C PHE A 105 7.51 -6.50 -0.65
N TRP A 106 7.67 -6.85 0.64
CA TRP A 106 7.18 -5.98 1.72
C TRP A 106 7.98 -4.70 1.83
N ARG A 107 9.29 -4.73 1.53
CA ARG A 107 10.11 -3.53 1.46
C ARG A 107 9.57 -2.54 0.43
N THR A 108 9.30 -2.99 -0.80
CA THR A 108 8.73 -2.15 -1.86
C THR A 108 7.32 -1.67 -1.51
N SER A 109 6.50 -2.53 -0.89
CA SER A 109 5.16 -2.15 -0.42
C SER A 109 5.21 -1.05 0.65
N MET A 110 6.15 -1.13 1.59
CA MET A 110 6.36 -0.11 2.62
C MET A 110 6.91 1.20 2.02
N ALA A 111 7.83 1.11 1.05
CA ALA A 111 8.30 2.30 0.33
C ALA A 111 7.15 2.99 -0.42
N CYS A 112 6.31 2.22 -1.11
CA CYS A 112 5.12 2.75 -1.77
C CYS A 112 4.16 3.42 -0.78
N ALA A 113 3.94 2.82 0.40
CA ALA A 113 3.12 3.40 1.46
C ALA A 113 3.69 4.75 1.94
N GLY A 114 5.00 4.80 2.21
CA GLY A 114 5.67 6.02 2.67
C GLY A 114 5.64 7.14 1.62
N TYR A 115 5.94 6.83 0.37
CA TYR A 115 5.83 7.82 -0.72
C TYR A 115 4.38 8.27 -0.94
N ALA A 116 3.39 7.39 -0.83
CA ALA A 116 1.99 7.77 -0.95
C ALA A 116 1.55 8.71 0.19
N GLN A 117 2.00 8.46 1.42
CA GLN A 117 1.77 9.32 2.57
C GLN A 117 2.39 10.70 2.36
N TRP A 118 3.67 10.76 1.99
CA TRP A 118 4.38 12.01 1.72
C TRP A 118 3.72 12.84 0.62
N LEU A 119 3.33 12.22 -0.50
CA LEU A 119 2.65 12.91 -1.60
C LEU A 119 1.23 13.35 -1.24
N ALA A 120 0.58 12.73 -0.26
CA ALA A 120 -0.77 13.07 0.18
C ALA A 120 -0.83 14.38 0.99
N GLU A 121 0.24 14.71 1.72
CA GLU A 121 0.33 15.88 2.61
C GLU A 121 -0.01 17.20 1.88
N PRO A 122 0.72 17.63 0.83
CA PRO A 122 0.44 18.89 0.14
C PRO A 122 -0.91 18.89 -0.57
N LEU A 123 -1.44 17.73 -0.90
CA LEU A 123 -2.72 17.55 -1.59
C LEU A 123 -3.93 17.54 -0.65
N LYS A 124 -3.70 17.58 0.67
CA LYS A 124 -4.75 17.48 1.71
C LYS A 124 -5.60 16.21 1.56
N ILE A 125 -4.96 15.13 1.11
CA ILE A 125 -5.54 13.78 1.13
C ILE A 125 -5.22 13.20 2.51
N ASP A 126 -6.12 12.38 3.06
CA ASP A 126 -5.84 11.68 4.32
C ASP A 126 -4.59 10.80 4.15
N GLU A 127 -3.53 11.17 4.86
CA GLU A 127 -2.21 10.55 4.78
C GLU A 127 -2.25 9.07 5.21
N GLN A 128 -3.12 8.73 6.16
CA GLN A 128 -3.25 7.37 6.65
C GLN A 128 -3.98 6.47 5.64
N VAL A 129 -4.97 7.03 4.96
CA VAL A 129 -5.64 6.35 3.84
C VAL A 129 -4.65 6.16 2.68
N ALA A 130 -3.84 7.17 2.36
CA ALA A 130 -2.83 7.10 1.32
C ALA A 130 -1.76 6.05 1.66
N TRP A 131 -1.23 6.06 2.89
CA TRP A 131 -0.27 5.08 3.38
C TRP A 131 -0.80 3.65 3.26
N LEU A 132 -2.00 3.39 3.79
CA LEU A 132 -2.60 2.06 3.77
C LEU A 132 -2.87 1.58 2.34
N THR A 133 -3.38 2.48 1.48
CA THR A 133 -3.69 2.13 0.09
C THR A 133 -2.40 1.85 -0.70
N GLY A 134 -1.34 2.62 -0.46
CA GLY A 134 -0.01 2.41 -1.03
C GLY A 134 0.60 1.08 -0.60
N MET A 135 0.50 0.72 0.69
CA MET A 135 0.96 -0.56 1.19
C MET A 135 0.21 -1.75 0.53
N MET A 136 -1.07 -1.54 0.21
CA MET A 136 -1.89 -2.56 -0.43
C MET A 136 -1.64 -2.72 -1.92
N LEU A 137 -1.09 -1.71 -2.61
CA LEU A 137 -1.04 -1.63 -4.08
C LEU A 137 -0.58 -2.92 -4.74
N ARG A 138 0.46 -3.54 -4.20
CA ARG A 138 1.09 -4.74 -4.76
C ARG A 138 0.47 -6.08 -4.32
N LEU A 139 -0.59 -6.10 -3.50
CA LEU A 139 -1.19 -7.37 -3.05
C LEU A 139 -1.69 -8.24 -4.21
N GLY A 140 -2.06 -7.62 -5.32
CA GLY A 140 -2.43 -8.33 -6.57
C GLY A 140 -1.32 -9.20 -7.12
N GLU A 141 -0.05 -8.82 -6.92
CA GLU A 141 1.12 -9.62 -7.30
C GLU A 141 1.16 -10.98 -6.58
N LEU A 142 0.82 -10.98 -5.28
CA LEU A 142 0.76 -12.22 -4.50
C LEU A 142 -0.31 -13.18 -5.05
N LEU A 143 -1.42 -12.63 -5.56
CA LEU A 143 -2.47 -13.44 -6.20
C LEU A 143 -2.05 -13.91 -7.60
N ILE A 144 -1.35 -13.07 -8.37
CA ILE A 144 -0.75 -13.49 -9.65
C ILE A 144 0.25 -14.63 -9.43
N ALA A 145 1.10 -14.51 -8.42
CA ALA A 145 2.09 -15.53 -8.07
C ALA A 145 1.44 -16.85 -7.64
N GLN A 146 0.29 -16.78 -6.97
CA GLN A 146 -0.49 -17.96 -6.58
C GLN A 146 -1.15 -18.63 -7.78
N ALA A 147 -1.77 -17.84 -8.66
CA ALA A 147 -2.47 -18.35 -9.84
C ALA A 147 -1.49 -18.93 -10.87
N GLU A 148 -0.44 -18.18 -11.18
CA GLU A 148 0.47 -18.46 -12.28
C GLU A 148 1.94 -18.10 -11.92
N PRO A 149 2.65 -18.94 -11.16
CA PRO A 149 4.02 -18.63 -10.73
C PRO A 149 5.01 -18.35 -11.88
N ARG A 150 4.80 -19.00 -13.05
CA ARG A 150 5.65 -18.77 -14.24
C ARG A 150 5.40 -17.39 -14.85
N THR A 151 4.15 -16.94 -14.84
CA THR A 151 3.78 -15.60 -15.32
C THR A 151 4.42 -14.52 -14.45
N LEU A 152 4.47 -14.72 -13.13
CA LEU A 152 5.18 -13.79 -12.24
C LEU A 152 6.67 -13.67 -12.63
N GLN A 153 7.36 -14.78 -12.92
CA GLN A 153 8.77 -14.74 -13.33
C GLN A 153 8.99 -13.92 -14.62
N GLU A 154 8.04 -13.96 -15.55
CA GLU A 154 8.11 -13.15 -16.77
C GLU A 154 7.80 -11.66 -16.51
N ILE A 155 6.93 -11.37 -15.54
CA ILE A 155 6.63 -10.00 -15.10
C ILE A 155 7.86 -9.37 -14.44
N GLU A 156 8.53 -10.10 -13.54
CA GLU A 156 9.70 -9.66 -12.78
C GLU A 156 11.01 -9.70 -13.57
N LYS A 157 10.99 -10.11 -14.82
CA LYS A 157 12.18 -10.25 -15.66
C LYS A 157 12.91 -8.93 -15.86
N LEU A 158 14.19 -8.92 -15.57
CA LEU A 158 15.05 -7.74 -15.70
C LEU A 158 15.41 -7.43 -17.18
N PRO A 159 15.66 -6.16 -17.53
CA PRO A 159 15.57 -4.98 -16.67
C PRO A 159 14.11 -4.59 -16.37
N CYS A 160 13.83 -4.25 -15.11
CA CYS A 160 12.53 -3.71 -14.72
C CYS A 160 12.67 -2.19 -14.60
N ILE A 161 12.11 -1.47 -15.57
CA ILE A 161 11.99 -0.01 -15.51
C ILE A 161 10.69 0.31 -14.78
N PRO A 162 10.65 1.31 -13.87
CA PRO A 162 9.44 1.69 -13.17
C PRO A 162 8.24 1.85 -14.09
N GLY A 163 7.11 1.26 -13.74
CA GLY A 163 5.88 1.25 -14.53
C GLY A 163 5.82 0.24 -15.69
N VAL A 164 6.93 -0.31 -16.17
CA VAL A 164 6.93 -1.36 -17.23
C VAL A 164 6.32 -2.65 -16.72
N ARG A 165 6.42 -2.90 -15.44
CA ARG A 165 5.79 -4.03 -14.76
C ARG A 165 4.28 -4.06 -15.00
N TRP A 166 3.57 -2.94 -14.82
CA TRP A 166 2.12 -2.86 -15.06
C TRP A 166 1.72 -3.18 -16.50
N GLN A 167 2.57 -2.79 -17.47
CA GLN A 167 2.35 -3.15 -18.89
C GLN A 167 2.51 -4.65 -19.12
N ARG A 168 3.50 -5.29 -18.47
CA ARG A 168 3.70 -6.76 -18.55
C ARG A 168 2.53 -7.51 -17.92
N GLU A 169 2.07 -7.09 -16.75
CA GLU A 169 0.90 -7.64 -16.07
C GLU A 169 -0.34 -7.56 -16.97
N LYS A 170 -0.61 -6.37 -17.51
CA LYS A 170 -1.74 -6.16 -18.43
C LYS A 170 -1.69 -7.07 -19.63
N ARG A 171 -0.50 -7.28 -20.20
CA ARG A 171 -0.30 -8.15 -21.37
C ARG A 171 -0.44 -9.63 -21.03
N LEU A 172 0.11 -10.08 -19.90
CA LEU A 172 0.24 -11.50 -19.56
C LEU A 172 -0.98 -12.02 -18.78
N VAL A 173 -1.52 -11.22 -17.88
CA VAL A 173 -2.64 -11.56 -16.99
C VAL A 173 -3.96 -10.95 -17.47
N GLY A 174 -3.90 -9.84 -18.20
CA GLY A 174 -5.06 -9.03 -18.60
C GLY A 174 -5.42 -7.92 -17.61
N PHE A 175 -4.83 -7.93 -16.44
CA PHE A 175 -5.05 -6.97 -15.35
C PHE A 175 -3.73 -6.55 -14.73
N THR A 176 -3.68 -5.34 -14.16
CA THR A 176 -2.55 -4.90 -13.35
C THR A 176 -2.74 -5.36 -11.89
N GLU A 177 -1.63 -5.43 -11.13
CA GLU A 177 -1.68 -5.73 -9.70
C GLU A 177 -2.67 -4.82 -8.95
N GLY A 178 -2.68 -3.52 -9.28
CA GLY A 178 -3.61 -2.55 -8.70
C GLY A 178 -5.08 -2.88 -9.01
N GLN A 179 -5.39 -3.33 -10.21
CA GLN A 179 -6.74 -3.77 -10.59
C GLN A 179 -7.16 -5.03 -9.83
N ILE A 180 -6.26 -5.98 -9.67
CA ILE A 180 -6.50 -7.20 -8.89
C ILE A 180 -6.68 -6.85 -7.41
N THR A 181 -5.81 -5.98 -6.87
CA THR A 181 -5.92 -5.50 -5.49
C THR A 181 -7.21 -4.72 -5.25
N ALA A 182 -7.67 -3.93 -6.22
CA ALA A 182 -8.94 -3.21 -6.13
C ALA A 182 -10.12 -4.17 -5.96
N GLU A 183 -10.17 -5.25 -6.74
CA GLU A 183 -11.20 -6.27 -6.61
C GLU A 183 -11.10 -7.02 -5.27
N LEU A 184 -9.88 -7.35 -4.81
CA LEU A 184 -9.65 -7.92 -3.49
C LEU A 184 -10.16 -6.98 -2.38
N ALA A 185 -9.82 -5.71 -2.45
CA ALA A 185 -10.26 -4.68 -1.49
C ALA A 185 -11.79 -4.52 -1.49
N ARG A 186 -12.42 -4.60 -2.67
CA ARG A 186 -13.89 -4.59 -2.80
C ARG A 186 -14.52 -5.79 -2.09
N ARG A 187 -13.97 -6.99 -2.27
CA ARG A 187 -14.45 -8.23 -1.63
C ARG A 187 -14.24 -8.19 -0.10
N TRP A 188 -13.20 -7.53 0.36
CA TRP A 188 -12.94 -7.30 1.78
C TRP A 188 -13.70 -6.08 2.35
N ASN A 189 -14.54 -5.43 1.52
CA ASN A 189 -15.39 -4.31 1.93
C ASN A 189 -14.62 -3.06 2.38
N PHE A 190 -13.46 -2.79 1.76
CA PHE A 190 -12.76 -1.51 1.95
C PHE A 190 -13.56 -0.30 1.44
N PRO A 191 -13.26 0.92 1.91
CA PRO A 191 -13.87 2.15 1.39
C PRO A 191 -13.71 2.28 -0.13
N MET A 192 -14.78 2.70 -0.82
CA MET A 192 -14.78 2.78 -2.30
C MET A 192 -13.72 3.72 -2.85
N GLN A 193 -13.34 4.79 -2.14
CA GLN A 193 -12.26 5.66 -2.54
C GLN A 193 -10.92 4.91 -2.68
N MET A 194 -10.62 3.96 -1.79
CA MET A 194 -9.41 3.13 -1.85
C MET A 194 -9.50 2.14 -3.03
N VAL A 195 -10.67 1.51 -3.21
CA VAL A 195 -10.92 0.60 -4.34
C VAL A 195 -10.71 1.32 -5.68
N GLN A 196 -11.28 2.52 -5.83
CA GLN A 196 -11.12 3.34 -7.04
C GLN A 196 -9.68 3.78 -7.25
N ALA A 197 -8.97 4.16 -6.19
CA ALA A 197 -7.57 4.54 -6.27
C ALA A 197 -6.68 3.39 -6.76
N LEU A 198 -6.85 2.21 -6.20
CA LEU A 198 -6.15 0.99 -6.63
C LEU A 198 -6.46 0.64 -8.08
N GLN A 199 -7.73 0.72 -8.48
CA GLN A 199 -8.18 0.45 -9.84
C GLN A 199 -7.50 1.35 -10.89
N ARG A 200 -7.15 2.59 -10.50
CA ARG A 200 -6.60 3.64 -11.37
C ARG A 200 -5.09 3.82 -11.23
N SER A 201 -4.43 3.12 -10.33
CA SER A 201 -3.03 3.35 -10.00
C SER A 201 -2.06 3.18 -11.18
N ALA A 202 -2.33 2.28 -12.11
CA ALA A 202 -1.45 2.05 -13.26
C ALA A 202 -1.67 3.05 -14.42
N ASP A 203 -2.88 3.63 -14.52
CA ASP A 203 -3.25 4.61 -15.55
C ASP A 203 -4.22 5.65 -14.95
N PRO A 204 -3.69 6.63 -14.19
CA PRO A 204 -4.52 7.57 -13.47
C PRO A 204 -5.22 8.60 -14.36
N LEU A 205 -4.76 8.81 -15.59
CA LEU A 205 -5.28 9.78 -16.55
C LEU A 205 -6.22 9.16 -17.60
N ALA A 206 -6.53 7.87 -17.50
CA ALA A 206 -7.50 7.23 -18.38
C ALA A 206 -8.85 7.98 -18.38
N GLU A 207 -9.54 7.99 -19.53
CA GLU A 207 -10.78 8.76 -19.79
C GLU A 207 -11.93 8.57 -18.79
N GLN A 208 -11.85 7.59 -17.91
CA GLN A 208 -12.83 7.34 -16.85
C GLN A 208 -12.54 8.23 -15.63
N ALA A 209 -13.46 8.24 -14.66
CA ALA A 209 -13.40 9.10 -13.47
C ALA A 209 -12.01 9.17 -12.82
N PHE A 210 -11.43 10.36 -12.77
CA PHE A 210 -10.13 10.65 -12.17
C PHE A 210 -10.15 10.41 -10.65
N SER A 211 -9.10 9.79 -10.14
CA SER A 211 -8.87 9.59 -8.70
C SER A 211 -7.58 10.28 -8.28
N ARG A 212 -7.66 11.35 -7.49
CA ARG A 212 -6.46 12.02 -6.96
C ARG A 212 -5.58 11.04 -6.16
N LEU A 213 -6.18 10.21 -5.31
CA LEU A 213 -5.46 9.17 -4.58
C LEU A 213 -4.86 8.13 -5.53
N GLY A 214 -5.55 7.76 -6.61
CA GLY A 214 -5.02 6.86 -7.64
C GLY A 214 -3.78 7.43 -8.34
N ALA A 215 -3.78 8.73 -8.62
CA ALA A 215 -2.63 9.42 -9.18
C ALA A 215 -1.44 9.51 -8.18
N VAL A 216 -1.72 9.71 -6.89
CA VAL A 216 -0.72 9.62 -5.83
C VAL A 216 -0.11 8.22 -5.78
N LEU A 217 -0.93 7.15 -5.83
CA LEU A 217 -0.45 5.77 -5.86
C LEU A 217 0.39 5.47 -7.09
N HIS A 218 0.06 6.05 -8.25
CA HIS A 218 0.86 5.92 -9.46
C HIS A 218 2.28 6.44 -9.25
N LEU A 219 2.42 7.68 -8.77
CA LEU A 219 3.72 8.28 -8.50
C LEU A 219 4.49 7.53 -7.41
N ALA A 220 3.80 7.15 -6.33
CA ALA A 220 4.39 6.40 -5.23
C ALA A 220 4.89 5.02 -5.67
N GLY A 221 4.15 4.32 -6.53
CA GLY A 221 4.56 3.05 -7.11
C GLY A 221 5.80 3.18 -7.98
N LEU A 222 5.86 4.21 -8.85
CA LEU A 222 7.05 4.50 -9.67
C LEU A 222 8.28 4.78 -8.82
N LEU A 223 8.15 5.58 -7.77
CA LEU A 223 9.26 5.86 -6.84
C LEU A 223 9.70 4.62 -6.07
N ALA A 224 8.75 3.80 -5.61
CA ALA A 224 9.04 2.56 -4.88
C ALA A 224 9.74 1.50 -5.74
N GLU A 225 9.49 1.49 -7.05
CA GLU A 225 10.15 0.60 -8.02
C GLU A 225 11.51 1.16 -8.50
N THR A 226 11.80 2.44 -8.25
CA THR A 226 13.06 3.07 -8.66
C THR A 226 14.18 2.62 -7.73
N PRO A 227 15.24 1.93 -8.24
CA PRO A 227 16.40 1.61 -7.43
C PRO A 227 17.06 2.88 -6.90
N ASP A 228 17.42 2.89 -5.62
CA ASP A 228 18.09 4.03 -4.95
C ASP A 228 17.41 5.38 -5.22
N ALA A 229 16.07 5.39 -5.14
CA ALA A 229 15.27 6.58 -5.37
C ALA A 229 15.78 7.78 -4.55
N SER A 230 15.86 8.92 -5.19
CA SER A 230 16.40 10.17 -4.63
C SER A 230 15.61 11.37 -5.19
N ALA A 231 15.87 12.56 -4.73
CA ALA A 231 15.23 13.78 -5.25
C ALA A 231 15.31 13.90 -6.78
N GLN A 232 16.41 13.44 -7.40
CA GLN A 232 16.58 13.43 -8.85
C GLN A 232 15.59 12.48 -9.56
N SER A 233 15.05 11.50 -8.85
CA SER A 233 14.05 10.58 -9.42
C SER A 233 12.74 11.28 -9.78
N ILE A 234 12.50 12.46 -9.22
CA ILE A 234 11.34 13.31 -9.53
C ILE A 234 11.31 13.72 -11.00
N ASP A 235 12.49 13.96 -11.60
CA ASP A 235 12.61 14.36 -13.02
C ASP A 235 12.11 13.27 -13.98
N ASN A 236 12.04 12.02 -13.52
CA ASN A 236 11.56 10.88 -14.31
C ASN A 236 10.07 10.57 -14.10
N LEU A 237 9.40 11.30 -13.20
CA LEU A 237 7.97 11.13 -12.97
C LEU A 237 7.15 11.73 -14.14
N PRO A 238 5.97 11.16 -14.46
CA PRO A 238 5.16 11.67 -15.57
C PRO A 238 4.65 13.09 -15.29
N ALA A 239 5.16 14.04 -16.08
CA ALA A 239 4.85 15.47 -15.92
C ALA A 239 3.35 15.79 -15.98
N GLU A 240 2.60 15.01 -16.78
CA GLU A 240 1.14 15.16 -16.90
C GLU A 240 0.42 14.82 -15.59
N VAL A 241 0.89 13.78 -14.87
CA VAL A 241 0.31 13.39 -13.57
C VAL A 241 0.64 14.43 -12.51
N LEU A 242 1.90 14.92 -12.49
CA LEU A 242 2.33 15.99 -11.59
C LEU A 242 1.49 17.26 -11.80
N ALA A 243 1.27 17.64 -13.06
CA ALA A 243 0.49 18.83 -13.43
C ALA A 243 -0.99 18.73 -13.00
N VAL A 244 -1.63 17.57 -13.21
CA VAL A 244 -3.04 17.37 -12.82
C VAL A 244 -3.21 17.34 -11.31
N LEU A 245 -2.20 16.88 -10.56
CA LEU A 245 -2.19 16.92 -9.10
C LEU A 245 -1.79 18.30 -8.55
N GLU A 246 -1.27 19.19 -9.40
CA GLU A 246 -0.73 20.50 -8.98
C GLU A 246 0.41 20.36 -7.95
N LEU A 247 1.25 19.32 -8.10
CA LEU A 247 2.38 19.08 -7.21
C LEU A 247 3.54 20.03 -7.56
N ASP A 248 4.06 20.70 -6.54
CA ASP A 248 5.25 21.53 -6.65
C ASP A 248 6.51 20.68 -6.63
N THR A 249 7.19 20.57 -7.76
CA THR A 249 8.43 19.78 -7.89
C THR A 249 9.58 20.35 -7.07
N ALA A 250 9.61 21.65 -6.80
CA ALA A 250 10.62 22.25 -5.93
C ALA A 250 10.42 21.77 -4.48
N TRP A 251 9.17 21.79 -4.00
CA TRP A 251 8.83 21.21 -2.69
C TRP A 251 9.19 19.72 -2.63
N MET A 252 8.87 18.97 -3.68
CA MET A 252 9.19 17.54 -3.74
C MET A 252 10.69 17.28 -3.65
N MET A 253 11.51 18.08 -4.33
CA MET A 253 12.98 17.95 -4.30
C MET A 253 13.55 18.29 -2.91
N GLU A 254 13.03 19.32 -2.25
CA GLU A 254 13.47 19.77 -0.93
C GLU A 254 13.11 18.79 0.17
N THR A 255 11.92 18.17 0.08
CA THR A 255 11.38 17.33 1.15
C THR A 255 11.45 15.83 0.85
N PHE A 256 12.16 15.42 -0.23
CA PHE A 256 12.20 14.03 -0.68
C PHE A 256 12.64 13.06 0.42
N PRO A 257 11.79 12.12 0.83
CA PRO A 257 12.13 11.17 1.87
C PRO A 257 12.94 10.00 1.31
N LEU A 258 13.91 9.51 2.06
CA LEU A 258 14.66 8.33 1.66
C LEU A 258 13.83 7.05 1.87
N ALA A 259 13.90 6.10 0.93
CA ALA A 259 13.21 4.82 1.07
C ALA A 259 13.59 4.06 2.35
N SER A 260 14.82 4.23 2.84
CA SER A 260 15.30 3.66 4.11
C SER A 260 14.53 4.14 5.34
N GLU A 261 13.91 5.32 5.27
CA GLU A 261 13.10 5.86 6.37
C GLU A 261 11.78 5.10 6.53
N PHE A 262 11.30 4.47 5.45
CA PHE A 262 10.03 3.72 5.46
C PHE A 262 10.19 2.23 5.77
N VAL A 263 11.40 1.70 5.65
CA VAL A 263 11.64 0.26 5.44
C VAL A 263 12.30 -0.42 6.63
N ASP A 264 12.72 0.30 7.65
CA ASP A 264 13.37 -0.30 8.82
C ASP A 264 12.33 -1.05 9.69
N VAL A 265 12.06 -2.28 9.29
CA VAL A 265 11.23 -3.27 10.00
C VAL A 265 12.11 -4.44 10.45
N SER A 266 13.35 -4.14 10.87
CA SER A 266 14.28 -5.14 11.42
C SER A 266 13.86 -5.64 12.81
#